data_29cf49805b13245126642f690060e13b
#
_entry.id   29cf49805b13245126642f690060e13b
#
_cell.length_a   1.000
_cell.length_b   1.000
_cell.length_c   1.000
_cell.angle_alpha   90.00
_cell.angle_beta   90.00
_cell.angle_gamma   90.00
#
_symmetry.space_group_name_H-M   'P 1'
#
loop_
_entity.id
_entity.type
_entity.pdbx_description
1 polymer ?
#
loop_
_entity_poly.entity_id
_entity_poly.type
_entity_poly.pdbx_seq_one_letter_code
_entity_poly.pdbx_strand_id
1 'polypeptide(L)'
;FSEVTAMENEKRMVGDYTVLCAVNIGAREIILAENEQDSSGERFLCCYGERNDIFEKFAECAVGDDYIDAALFFAERIKQDAERFRAEMEKLDIPVTVITQADCIPDHYKNDINGKIIAINPAVLKPEYQRADRQLFLVTGGFGASANSRGSAVFCKSLYDGKNTRYERMDVLGEVKPECMPDWAEKKAILFRHTQSSKLMFEYGGRMFSPYRLFTKAENTLDFISLHTARDF
;
A
#
# COMPACT_ATOMS: atom_id res chain seq x y z
N PHE A 1 26.46 -20.50 -35.20
CA PHE A 1 25.07 -20.91 -34.94
C PHE A 1 24.87 -20.86 -33.43
N SER A 2 24.30 -19.77 -32.93
CA SER A 2 23.89 -19.61 -31.50
C SER A 2 22.52 -20.24 -31.37
N GLU A 3 22.40 -21.29 -30.59
CA GLU A 3 21.13 -21.78 -30.08
C GLU A 3 20.58 -20.69 -29.11
N VAL A 4 19.55 -20.00 -29.56
CA VAL A 4 18.69 -19.21 -28.69
C VAL A 4 17.80 -20.23 -27.99
N THR A 5 18.18 -20.62 -26.78
CA THR A 5 17.30 -21.34 -25.85
C THR A 5 16.12 -20.42 -25.55
N ALA A 6 14.97 -20.68 -26.14
CA ALA A 6 13.71 -20.09 -25.75
C ALA A 6 13.48 -20.51 -24.29
N MET A 7 13.57 -19.56 -23.36
CA MET A 7 13.02 -19.75 -22.02
C MET A 7 11.52 -19.96 -22.22
N GLU A 8 11.05 -21.19 -22.06
CA GLU A 8 9.64 -21.47 -21.89
C GLU A 8 9.18 -20.65 -20.69
N ASN A 9 8.33 -19.67 -20.96
CA ASN A 9 7.63 -18.92 -19.93
C ASN A 9 6.73 -19.95 -19.23
N GLU A 10 7.11 -20.42 -18.04
CA GLU A 10 6.28 -21.33 -17.25
C GLU A 10 4.90 -20.66 -17.08
N LYS A 11 3.89 -21.28 -17.69
CA LYS A 11 2.51 -20.83 -17.57
C LYS A 11 2.09 -20.94 -16.11
N ARG A 12 1.58 -19.87 -15.54
CA ARG A 12 1.07 -19.87 -14.16
C ARG A 12 -0.10 -20.85 -14.04
N MET A 13 -0.09 -21.66 -12.98
CA MET A 13 -1.08 -22.69 -12.73
C MET A 13 -1.90 -22.38 -11.46
N VAL A 14 -3.16 -22.82 -11.46
CA VAL A 14 -4.04 -22.88 -10.30
C VAL A 14 -4.51 -24.32 -10.18
N GLY A 15 -3.86 -25.14 -9.35
CA GLY A 15 -4.04 -26.59 -9.39
C GLY A 15 -3.70 -27.13 -10.78
N ASP A 16 -4.64 -27.81 -11.41
CA ASP A 16 -4.49 -28.39 -12.76
C ASP A 16 -4.89 -27.42 -13.89
N TYR A 17 -5.25 -26.17 -13.56
CA TYR A 17 -5.69 -25.16 -14.51
C TYR A 17 -4.58 -24.20 -14.89
N THR A 18 -4.41 -23.96 -16.18
CA THR A 18 -3.53 -22.92 -16.72
C THR A 18 -4.24 -21.55 -16.66
N VAL A 19 -3.60 -20.54 -16.08
CA VAL A 19 -4.17 -19.18 -16.01
C VAL A 19 -4.24 -18.57 -17.40
N LEU A 20 -5.44 -18.21 -17.84
CA LEU A 20 -5.70 -17.50 -19.09
C LEU A 20 -5.63 -15.99 -18.88
N CYS A 21 -6.24 -15.50 -17.78
CA CYS A 21 -6.30 -14.08 -17.45
C CYS A 21 -6.34 -13.90 -15.93
N ALA A 22 -5.70 -12.85 -15.44
CA ALA A 22 -5.76 -12.46 -14.03
C ALA A 22 -5.82 -10.93 -13.91
N VAL A 23 -6.74 -10.44 -13.09
CA VAL A 23 -6.94 -9.00 -12.84
C VAL A 23 -6.84 -8.74 -11.34
N ASN A 24 -5.96 -7.82 -10.97
CA ASN A 24 -5.83 -7.38 -9.58
C ASN A 24 -6.73 -6.17 -9.32
N ILE A 25 -7.51 -6.23 -8.23
CA ILE A 25 -8.27 -5.09 -7.72
C ILE A 25 -8.10 -5.03 -6.20
N GLY A 26 -7.39 -4.04 -5.72
CA GLY A 26 -7.06 -3.91 -4.31
C GLY A 26 -6.19 -5.06 -3.80
N ALA A 27 -6.65 -5.74 -2.76
CA ALA A 27 -5.94 -6.89 -2.17
C ALA A 27 -6.24 -8.21 -2.87
N ARG A 28 -7.24 -8.26 -3.74
CA ARG A 28 -7.69 -9.49 -4.41
C ARG A 28 -7.22 -9.55 -5.85
N GLU A 29 -7.02 -10.75 -6.31
CA GLU A 29 -6.82 -11.09 -7.72
C GLU A 29 -7.99 -11.96 -8.17
N ILE A 30 -8.59 -11.63 -9.31
CA ILE A 30 -9.61 -12.44 -9.97
C ILE A 30 -8.91 -13.20 -11.09
N ILE A 31 -9.08 -14.50 -11.12
CA ILE A 31 -8.36 -15.40 -12.04
C ILE A 31 -9.39 -16.17 -12.88
N LEU A 32 -9.15 -16.20 -14.18
CA LEU A 32 -9.78 -17.12 -15.13
C LEU A 32 -8.72 -18.09 -15.63
N ALA A 33 -9.00 -19.39 -15.55
CA ALA A 33 -8.05 -20.43 -15.91
C ALA A 33 -8.74 -21.59 -16.65
N GLU A 34 -7.99 -22.41 -17.36
CA GLU A 34 -8.46 -23.52 -18.17
C GLU A 34 -7.66 -24.79 -17.91
N ASN A 35 -8.36 -25.91 -17.78
CA ASN A 35 -7.80 -27.26 -17.87
C ASN A 35 -8.19 -27.90 -19.20
N GLU A 36 -7.30 -27.86 -20.17
CA GLU A 36 -7.54 -28.43 -21.50
C GLU A 36 -7.72 -29.96 -21.49
N GLN A 37 -7.29 -30.64 -20.44
CA GLN A 37 -7.37 -32.09 -20.30
C GLN A 37 -8.60 -32.56 -19.53
N ASP A 38 -9.42 -31.62 -19.04
CA ASP A 38 -10.62 -31.98 -18.32
C ASP A 38 -11.64 -32.66 -19.21
N SER A 39 -12.25 -33.74 -18.69
CA SER A 39 -13.33 -34.47 -19.32
C SER A 39 -14.57 -34.60 -18.45
N SER A 40 -14.57 -33.94 -17.30
CA SER A 40 -15.66 -34.01 -16.31
C SER A 40 -16.73 -32.93 -16.49
N GLY A 41 -16.49 -31.95 -17.36
CA GLY A 41 -17.35 -30.78 -17.54
C GLY A 41 -16.96 -29.60 -16.65
N GLU A 42 -15.71 -29.60 -16.17
CA GLU A 42 -15.14 -28.56 -15.31
C GLU A 42 -13.92 -27.87 -15.96
N ARG A 43 -13.96 -27.69 -17.27
CA ARG A 43 -12.83 -27.22 -18.07
C ARG A 43 -12.34 -25.84 -17.70
N PHE A 44 -13.23 -24.90 -17.31
CA PHE A 44 -12.89 -23.54 -16.97
C PHE A 44 -13.06 -23.29 -15.47
N LEU A 45 -12.13 -22.54 -14.88
CA LEU A 45 -12.12 -22.16 -13.48
C LEU A 45 -12.12 -20.63 -13.38
N CYS A 46 -13.00 -20.08 -12.53
CA CYS A 46 -12.90 -18.71 -12.08
C CYS A 46 -12.79 -18.66 -10.56
N CYS A 47 -11.74 -18.04 -10.02
CA CYS A 47 -11.50 -17.98 -8.58
C CYS A 47 -10.89 -16.65 -8.15
N TYR A 48 -10.89 -16.40 -6.84
CA TYR A 48 -10.07 -15.36 -6.24
C TYR A 48 -8.73 -15.91 -5.80
N GLY A 49 -7.66 -15.14 -6.05
CA GLY A 49 -6.31 -15.40 -5.58
C GLY A 49 -5.85 -14.36 -4.58
N GLU A 50 -5.17 -14.80 -3.52
CA GLU A 50 -4.39 -13.98 -2.60
C GLU A 50 -2.97 -14.50 -2.61
N ARG A 51 -2.02 -13.66 -3.00
CA ARG A 51 -0.62 -14.04 -3.13
C ARG A 51 0.27 -13.14 -2.29
N ASN A 52 1.19 -13.75 -1.57
CA ASN A 52 2.33 -13.09 -0.96
C ASN A 52 3.62 -13.87 -1.28
N ASP A 53 4.76 -13.42 -0.75
CA ASP A 53 6.07 -14.01 -1.04
C ASP A 53 6.25 -15.45 -0.53
N ILE A 54 5.32 -15.95 0.31
CA ILE A 54 5.45 -17.24 1.00
C ILE A 54 4.40 -18.25 0.50
N PHE A 55 3.20 -17.80 0.21
CA PHE A 55 2.10 -18.68 -0.20
C PHE A 55 1.13 -18.01 -1.17
N GLU A 56 0.42 -18.84 -1.89
CA GLU A 56 -0.69 -18.48 -2.75
C GLU A 56 -1.93 -19.24 -2.28
N LYS A 57 -3.04 -18.54 -2.11
CA LYS A 57 -4.32 -19.09 -1.66
C LYS A 57 -5.39 -18.77 -2.68
N PHE A 58 -6.20 -19.77 -3.02
CA PHE A 58 -7.36 -19.62 -3.88
C PHE A 58 -8.65 -19.80 -3.09
N ALA A 59 -9.66 -19.02 -3.43
CA ALA A 59 -10.94 -19.02 -2.75
C ALA A 59 -12.10 -18.81 -3.73
N GLU A 60 -13.30 -19.22 -3.32
CA GLU A 60 -14.53 -19.02 -4.07
C GLU A 60 -14.42 -19.54 -5.51
N CYS A 61 -13.84 -20.73 -5.68
CA CYS A 61 -13.67 -21.35 -6.97
C CYS A 61 -15.03 -21.76 -7.56
N ALA A 62 -15.27 -21.34 -8.80
CA ALA A 62 -16.40 -21.77 -9.62
C ALA A 62 -15.84 -22.41 -10.89
N VAL A 63 -16.37 -23.56 -11.26
CA VAL A 63 -15.96 -24.33 -12.43
C VAL A 63 -17.13 -24.54 -13.38
N GLY A 64 -16.85 -24.74 -14.64
CA GLY A 64 -17.84 -25.01 -15.69
C GLY A 64 -17.17 -25.40 -17.00
N ASP A 65 -17.97 -25.82 -17.98
CA ASP A 65 -17.48 -26.32 -19.26
C ASP A 65 -17.60 -25.27 -20.40
N ASP A 66 -18.40 -24.24 -20.22
CA ASP A 66 -18.59 -23.18 -21.22
C ASP A 66 -17.68 -21.98 -20.96
N TYR A 67 -16.88 -21.62 -21.96
CA TYR A 67 -15.95 -20.48 -21.87
C TYR A 67 -16.70 -19.15 -21.74
N ILE A 68 -17.83 -18.98 -22.43
CA ILE A 68 -18.56 -17.71 -22.42
C ILE A 68 -19.17 -17.46 -21.05
N ASP A 69 -19.74 -18.52 -20.44
CA ASP A 69 -20.28 -18.43 -19.07
C ASP A 69 -19.17 -18.14 -18.06
N ALA A 70 -18.02 -18.78 -18.18
CA ALA A 70 -16.87 -18.53 -17.33
C ALA A 70 -16.32 -17.08 -17.50
N ALA A 71 -16.28 -16.57 -18.72
CA ALA A 71 -15.85 -15.21 -19.03
C ALA A 71 -16.85 -14.16 -18.51
N LEU A 72 -18.15 -14.39 -18.61
CA LEU A 72 -19.20 -13.53 -18.03
C LEU A 72 -19.09 -13.51 -16.51
N PHE A 73 -18.89 -14.66 -15.89
CA PHE A 73 -18.72 -14.75 -14.43
C PHE A 73 -17.44 -14.03 -13.94
N PHE A 74 -16.35 -14.16 -14.68
CA PHE A 74 -15.10 -13.43 -14.43
C PHE A 74 -15.30 -11.92 -14.54
N ALA A 75 -15.99 -11.44 -15.58
CA ALA A 75 -16.28 -10.02 -15.78
C ALA A 75 -17.17 -9.46 -14.66
N GLU A 76 -18.19 -10.21 -14.22
CA GLU A 76 -19.06 -9.78 -13.11
C GLU A 76 -18.29 -9.66 -11.79
N ARG A 77 -17.38 -10.59 -11.50
CA ARG A 77 -16.49 -10.49 -10.33
C ARG A 77 -15.59 -9.27 -10.37
N ILE A 78 -15.00 -8.96 -11.54
CA ILE A 78 -14.20 -7.74 -11.73
C ILE A 78 -15.04 -6.52 -11.43
N LYS A 79 -16.26 -6.45 -11.97
CA LYS A 79 -17.17 -5.32 -11.75
C LYS A 79 -17.50 -5.16 -10.26
N GLN A 80 -17.90 -6.24 -9.59
CA GLN A 80 -18.26 -6.22 -8.16
C GLN A 80 -17.09 -5.77 -7.28
N ASP A 81 -15.88 -6.27 -7.53
CA ASP A 81 -14.70 -5.88 -6.78
C ASP A 81 -14.29 -4.44 -7.05
N ALA A 82 -14.42 -3.96 -8.30
CA ALA A 82 -14.16 -2.58 -8.66
C ALA A 82 -15.18 -1.62 -8.00
N GLU A 83 -16.46 -1.96 -7.98
CA GLU A 83 -17.51 -1.18 -7.31
C GLU A 83 -17.28 -1.14 -5.79
N ARG A 84 -16.96 -2.28 -5.17
CA ARG A 84 -16.61 -2.36 -3.75
C ARG A 84 -15.40 -1.50 -3.42
N PHE A 85 -14.31 -1.63 -4.18
CA PHE A 85 -13.09 -0.84 -4.00
C PHE A 85 -13.36 0.66 -4.14
N ARG A 86 -14.16 1.06 -5.14
CA ARG A 86 -14.60 2.46 -5.31
C ARG A 86 -15.37 2.96 -4.09
N ALA A 87 -16.34 2.19 -3.60
CA ALA A 87 -17.12 2.56 -2.42
C ALA A 87 -16.26 2.67 -1.14
N GLU A 88 -15.23 1.84 -1.00
CA GLU A 88 -14.24 1.96 0.07
C GLU A 88 -13.43 3.25 -0.06
N MET A 89 -13.00 3.59 -1.28
CA MET A 89 -12.23 4.80 -1.55
C MET A 89 -13.05 6.09 -1.35
N GLU A 90 -14.32 6.07 -1.69
CA GLU A 90 -15.25 7.21 -1.50
C GLU A 90 -15.52 7.53 -0.01
N LYS A 91 -15.41 6.52 0.87
CA LYS A 91 -15.50 6.73 2.32
C LYS A 91 -14.28 7.47 2.91
N LEU A 92 -13.20 7.54 2.15
CA LEU A 92 -12.01 8.28 2.55
C LEU A 92 -12.24 9.75 2.22
N ASP A 93 -12.42 10.57 3.22
CA ASP A 93 -12.49 12.04 3.07
C ASP A 93 -11.09 12.62 2.75
N ILE A 94 -10.50 12.12 1.65
CA ILE A 94 -9.17 12.51 1.20
C ILE A 94 -9.23 12.83 -0.29
N PRO A 95 -8.74 14.02 -0.71
CA PRO A 95 -8.67 14.38 -2.13
C PRO A 95 -7.91 13.33 -2.96
N VAL A 96 -8.44 13.01 -4.13
CA VAL A 96 -7.78 12.16 -5.10
C VAL A 96 -6.68 12.95 -5.77
N THR A 97 -5.47 12.85 -5.24
CA THR A 97 -4.26 13.50 -5.76
C THR A 97 -3.16 12.47 -5.96
N VAL A 98 -2.25 12.74 -6.88
CA VAL A 98 -1.03 11.95 -7.11
C VAL A 98 0.15 12.85 -6.81
N ILE A 99 1.09 12.38 -6.02
CA ILE A 99 2.35 13.07 -5.77
C ILE A 99 3.31 12.72 -6.91
N THR A 100 3.85 13.75 -7.52
CA THR A 100 4.77 13.64 -8.67
C THR A 100 6.20 14.03 -8.27
N GLN A 101 7.15 13.84 -9.18
CA GLN A 101 8.53 14.29 -8.96
C GLN A 101 8.61 15.81 -8.74
N ALA A 102 7.70 16.59 -9.33
CA ALA A 102 7.66 18.06 -9.16
C ALA A 102 7.32 18.48 -7.73
N ASP A 103 6.57 17.63 -6.98
CA ASP A 103 6.13 17.88 -5.61
C ASP A 103 7.18 17.47 -4.58
N CYS A 104 8.29 16.88 -5.03
CA CYS A 104 9.35 16.36 -4.19
C CYS A 104 10.66 17.11 -4.36
N ILE A 105 11.46 17.15 -3.29
CA ILE A 105 12.89 17.41 -3.35
C ILE A 105 13.52 16.11 -3.86
N PRO A 106 14.20 16.10 -5.02
CA PRO A 106 14.72 14.88 -5.62
C PRO A 106 15.61 14.11 -4.65
N ASP A 107 15.40 12.79 -4.58
CA ASP A 107 16.23 11.97 -3.74
C ASP A 107 17.63 11.80 -4.35
N HIS A 108 18.63 11.96 -3.50
CA HIS A 108 20.03 11.65 -3.80
C HIS A 108 20.54 10.75 -2.70
N TYR A 109 21.19 9.65 -3.05
CA TYR A 109 21.78 8.70 -2.09
C TYR A 109 22.77 9.33 -1.08
N LYS A 110 23.17 10.57 -1.30
CA LYS A 110 23.97 11.37 -0.37
C LYS A 110 23.16 11.96 0.79
N ASN A 111 21.84 11.96 0.69
CA ASN A 111 20.96 12.57 1.68
C ASN A 111 20.50 11.52 2.69
N ASP A 112 20.41 11.93 3.96
CA ASP A 112 19.73 11.17 5.00
C ASP A 112 18.23 11.49 4.93
N ILE A 113 17.40 10.45 4.83
CA ILE A 113 15.94 10.58 4.79
C ILE A 113 15.26 10.04 6.05
N ASN A 114 16.01 9.64 7.07
CA ASN A 114 15.41 9.20 8.32
C ASN A 114 14.54 10.31 8.95
N GLY A 115 13.33 9.95 9.37
CA GLY A 115 12.36 10.89 9.94
C GLY A 115 11.72 11.85 8.94
N LYS A 116 12.05 11.74 7.65
CA LYS A 116 11.48 12.53 6.57
C LYS A 116 10.17 11.92 6.07
N ILE A 117 9.31 12.77 5.52
CA ILE A 117 8.15 12.31 4.76
C ILE A 117 8.56 12.21 3.30
N ILE A 118 8.44 11.02 2.78
CA ILE A 118 8.80 10.68 1.40
C ILE A 118 7.57 10.31 0.60
N ALA A 119 7.67 10.48 -0.71
CA ALA A 119 6.73 9.91 -1.66
C ALA A 119 7.34 8.72 -2.40
N ILE A 120 6.57 7.67 -2.54
CA ILE A 120 6.93 6.49 -3.34
C ILE A 120 6.53 6.72 -4.79
N ASN A 121 7.38 6.27 -5.70
CA ASN A 121 7.12 6.33 -7.13
C ASN A 121 5.81 5.59 -7.47
N PRO A 122 4.81 6.26 -8.07
CA PRO A 122 3.56 5.60 -8.42
C PRO A 122 3.75 4.40 -9.36
N ALA A 123 4.80 4.37 -10.17
CA ALA A 123 5.06 3.27 -11.10
C ALA A 123 5.34 1.92 -10.40
N VAL A 124 5.76 1.92 -9.11
CA VAL A 124 5.95 0.68 -8.33
C VAL A 124 4.71 0.29 -7.53
N LEU A 125 3.66 1.12 -7.56
CA LEU A 125 2.39 0.83 -6.93
C LEU A 125 1.41 0.23 -7.95
N LYS A 126 0.49 -0.60 -7.47
CA LYS A 126 -0.62 -1.07 -8.31
C LYS A 126 -1.42 0.13 -8.83
N PRO A 127 -2.00 0.07 -10.05
CA PRO A 127 -2.71 1.20 -10.65
C PRO A 127 -3.75 1.88 -9.75
N GLU A 128 -4.51 1.09 -9.00
CA GLU A 128 -5.54 1.56 -8.07
C GLU A 128 -4.98 2.23 -6.82
N TYR A 129 -3.67 2.05 -6.54
CA TYR A 129 -2.97 2.64 -5.39
C TYR A 129 -2.04 3.81 -5.78
N GLN A 130 -2.06 4.25 -7.02
CA GLN A 130 -1.25 5.38 -7.49
C GLN A 130 -1.85 6.72 -7.04
N ARG A 131 -1.94 6.93 -5.73
CA ARG A 131 -2.57 8.09 -5.08
C ARG A 131 -1.78 8.50 -3.84
N ALA A 132 -1.89 9.76 -3.45
CA ALA A 132 -1.16 10.34 -2.32
C ALA A 132 -1.35 9.59 -1.00
N ASP A 133 -2.57 9.07 -0.74
CA ASP A 133 -2.85 8.27 0.46
C ASP A 133 -2.08 6.94 0.51
N ARG A 134 -1.59 6.47 -0.64
CA ARG A 134 -0.76 5.25 -0.77
C ARG A 134 0.70 5.53 -1.09
N GLN A 135 1.03 6.78 -1.45
CA GLN A 135 2.39 7.19 -1.78
C GLN A 135 3.16 7.79 -0.60
N LEU A 136 2.46 8.34 0.42
CA LEU A 136 3.08 9.14 1.46
C LEU A 136 3.43 8.32 2.70
N PHE A 137 4.72 8.36 3.06
CA PHE A 137 5.28 7.57 4.17
C PHE A 137 6.23 8.39 5.03
N LEU A 138 6.19 8.15 6.34
CA LEU A 138 7.21 8.58 7.27
C LEU A 138 8.33 7.52 7.33
N VAL A 139 9.56 7.91 7.02
CA VAL A 139 10.72 7.01 7.13
C VAL A 139 11.04 6.77 8.60
N THR A 140 11.09 5.50 8.98
CA THR A 140 11.35 5.08 10.37
C THR A 140 12.73 4.46 10.56
N GLY A 141 13.46 4.20 9.47
CA GLY A 141 14.81 3.66 9.50
C GLY A 141 15.16 2.84 8.26
N GLY A 142 16.14 1.97 8.42
CA GLY A 142 16.66 1.10 7.37
C GLY A 142 18.02 1.57 6.84
N PHE A 143 18.83 0.63 6.38
CA PHE A 143 20.17 0.97 5.86
C PHE A 143 20.08 1.88 4.63
N GLY A 144 19.06 1.74 3.79
CA GLY A 144 18.83 2.61 2.64
C GLY A 144 18.41 4.03 3.01
N ALA A 145 17.97 4.28 4.25
CA ALA A 145 17.53 5.61 4.68
C ALA A 145 18.70 6.56 5.03
N SER A 146 19.85 6.02 5.38
CA SER A 146 21.03 6.80 5.77
C SER A 146 21.79 7.34 4.55
N ALA A 147 22.48 8.47 4.74
CA ALA A 147 23.33 9.05 3.71
C ALA A 147 24.49 8.11 3.33
N ASN A 148 24.79 8.02 2.04
CA ASN A 148 25.89 7.22 1.47
C ASN A 148 25.85 5.73 1.89
N SER A 149 24.69 5.22 2.24
CA SER A 149 24.52 3.82 2.62
C SER A 149 24.75 2.87 1.44
N ARG A 150 25.27 1.68 1.76
CA ARG A 150 25.38 0.58 0.79
C ARG A 150 24.12 -0.27 0.71
N GLY A 151 23.24 -0.14 1.70
CA GLY A 151 21.96 -0.85 1.72
C GLY A 151 20.87 -0.04 1.02
N SER A 152 19.87 -0.72 0.49
CA SER A 152 18.75 -0.11 -0.23
C SER A 152 17.45 -0.08 0.57
N ALA A 153 17.32 -0.91 1.61
CA ALA A 153 16.07 -1.05 2.36
C ALA A 153 15.72 0.21 3.17
N VAL A 154 14.53 0.75 2.93
CA VAL A 154 13.93 1.88 3.65
C VAL A 154 12.68 1.37 4.37
N PHE A 155 12.69 1.43 5.70
CA PHE A 155 11.53 1.10 6.50
C PHE A 155 10.68 2.35 6.69
N CYS A 156 9.38 2.20 6.44
CA CYS A 156 8.45 3.30 6.38
C CYS A 156 7.18 3.00 7.14
N LYS A 157 6.52 4.05 7.59
CA LYS A 157 5.17 4.00 8.14
C LYS A 157 4.24 4.80 7.24
N SER A 158 3.19 4.15 6.73
CA SER A 158 2.17 4.80 5.92
C SER A 158 1.49 5.92 6.72
N LEU A 159 1.42 7.13 6.15
CA LEU A 159 0.73 8.24 6.79
C LEU A 159 -0.78 8.02 6.83
N TYR A 160 -1.32 7.29 5.85
CA TYR A 160 -2.74 7.04 5.75
C TYR A 160 -3.24 6.05 6.81
N ASP A 161 -2.75 4.80 6.79
CA ASP A 161 -3.25 3.70 7.64
C ASP A 161 -2.32 3.32 8.80
N GLY A 162 -1.17 3.96 8.90
CA GLY A 162 -0.19 3.74 9.97
C GLY A 162 0.54 2.39 9.89
N LYS A 163 0.37 1.63 8.82
CA LYS A 163 1.05 0.34 8.64
C LYS A 163 2.53 0.53 8.34
N ASN A 164 3.34 -0.35 8.89
CA ASN A 164 4.75 -0.43 8.57
C ASN A 164 4.94 -1.20 7.25
N THR A 165 5.83 -0.70 6.42
CA THR A 165 6.18 -1.32 5.15
C THR A 165 7.67 -1.10 4.85
N ARG A 166 8.17 -1.79 3.83
CA ARG A 166 9.54 -1.67 3.35
C ARG A 166 9.52 -1.38 1.86
N TYR A 167 10.31 -0.40 1.45
CA TYR A 167 10.59 -0.10 0.05
C TYR A 167 12.10 -0.15 -0.21
N GLU A 168 12.48 -0.21 -1.48
CA GLU A 168 13.85 0.03 -1.88
C GLU A 168 14.08 1.54 -2.05
N ARG A 169 15.28 2.02 -1.78
CA ARG A 169 15.62 3.45 -1.92
C ARG A 169 15.35 3.99 -3.33
N MET A 170 15.52 3.17 -4.35
CA MET A 170 15.26 3.53 -5.74
C MET A 170 13.77 3.78 -6.05
N ASP A 171 12.87 3.27 -5.20
CA ASP A 171 11.42 3.47 -5.34
C ASP A 171 10.96 4.82 -4.78
N VAL A 172 11.86 5.55 -4.11
CA VAL A 172 11.57 6.85 -3.49
C VAL A 172 11.73 7.96 -4.51
N LEU A 173 10.67 8.74 -4.75
CA LEU A 173 10.73 9.97 -5.56
C LEU A 173 11.57 11.04 -4.88
N GLY A 174 11.40 11.19 -3.57
CA GLY A 174 12.09 12.18 -2.77
C GLY A 174 11.33 12.55 -1.50
N GLU A 175 11.89 13.51 -0.75
CA GLU A 175 11.20 14.17 0.37
C GLU A 175 10.12 15.09 -0.17
N VAL A 176 8.90 14.99 0.34
CA VAL A 176 7.78 15.85 -0.10
C VAL A 176 8.03 17.27 0.34
N LYS A 177 7.88 18.23 -0.59
CA LYS A 177 8.01 19.66 -0.28
C LYS A 177 6.92 20.11 0.70
N PRO A 178 7.22 20.97 1.68
CA PRO A 178 6.22 21.42 2.65
C PRO A 178 4.96 22.02 2.00
N GLU A 179 5.14 22.80 0.93
CA GLU A 179 4.06 23.44 0.17
C GLU A 179 3.19 22.48 -0.65
N CYS A 180 3.69 21.26 -0.90
CA CYS A 180 2.98 20.20 -1.63
C CYS A 180 2.41 19.13 -0.69
N MET A 181 2.60 19.29 0.63
CA MET A 181 2.12 18.35 1.64
C MET A 181 0.61 18.48 1.81
N PRO A 182 -0.20 17.42 1.60
CA PRO A 182 -1.63 17.47 1.89
C PRO A 182 -1.90 17.67 3.38
N ASP A 183 -2.89 18.50 3.74
CA ASP A 183 -3.24 18.82 5.13
C ASP A 183 -3.45 17.59 6.01
N TRP A 184 -4.11 16.56 5.47
CA TRP A 184 -4.35 15.32 6.19
C TRP A 184 -3.04 14.57 6.52
N ALA A 185 -2.08 14.61 5.59
CA ALA A 185 -0.78 13.95 5.75
C ALA A 185 0.09 14.68 6.78
N GLU A 186 0.08 16.01 6.78
CA GLU A 186 0.79 16.83 7.76
C GLU A 186 0.28 16.55 9.18
N LYS A 187 -1.04 16.55 9.39
CA LYS A 187 -1.66 16.20 10.68
C LYS A 187 -1.24 14.82 11.18
N LYS A 188 -1.26 13.81 10.29
CA LYS A 188 -0.84 12.44 10.62
C LYS A 188 0.66 12.36 10.95
N ALA A 189 1.50 13.07 10.21
CA ALA A 189 2.94 13.10 10.46
C ALA A 189 3.29 13.68 11.83
N ILE A 190 2.63 14.76 12.22
CA ILE A 190 2.78 15.35 13.55
C ILE A 190 2.42 14.32 14.63
N LEU A 191 1.27 13.66 14.49
CA LEU A 191 0.83 12.65 15.44
C LEU A 191 1.84 11.50 15.57
N PHE A 192 2.36 10.99 14.47
CA PHE A 192 3.34 9.89 14.48
C PHE A 192 4.68 10.29 15.10
N ARG A 193 5.17 11.52 14.85
CA ARG A 193 6.40 12.04 15.47
C ARG A 193 6.24 12.17 16.99
N HIS A 194 5.11 12.67 17.47
CA HIS A 194 4.82 12.74 18.90
C HIS A 194 4.78 11.36 19.56
N THR A 195 4.17 10.37 18.91
CA THR A 195 4.10 9.00 19.43
C THR A 195 5.49 8.35 19.51
N GLN A 196 6.37 8.59 18.54
CA GLN A 196 7.76 8.10 18.58
C GLN A 196 8.57 8.76 19.68
N SER A 197 8.47 10.09 19.84
CA SER A 197 9.18 10.81 20.90
C SER A 197 8.74 10.35 22.29
N SER A 198 7.46 10.12 22.50
CA SER A 198 6.93 9.60 23.75
C SER A 198 7.48 8.19 24.04
N LYS A 199 7.56 7.32 23.04
CA LYS A 199 8.09 5.96 23.18
C LYS A 199 9.59 5.97 23.57
N LEU A 200 10.39 6.82 22.96
CA LEU A 200 11.80 7.00 23.30
C LEU A 200 12.00 7.52 24.73
N MET A 201 11.18 8.46 25.20
CA MET A 201 11.25 8.95 26.58
C MET A 201 10.90 7.85 27.60
N PHE A 202 10.04 6.89 27.26
CA PHE A 202 9.73 5.76 28.14
C PHE A 202 10.83 4.70 28.20
N GLU A 203 11.53 4.46 27.10
CA GLU A 203 12.64 3.49 27.05
C GLU A 203 13.89 3.99 27.80
N TYR A 204 14.12 5.29 27.85
CA TYR A 204 15.27 5.88 28.56
C TYR A 204 14.99 6.34 29.99
N GLY A 205 13.74 6.45 30.42
CA GLY A 205 13.35 7.06 31.69
C GLY A 205 13.00 6.12 32.84
N GLY A 206 13.05 4.82 32.70
CA GLY A 206 13.02 3.83 33.81
C GLY A 206 11.81 3.86 34.76
N ARG A 207 10.69 4.52 34.45
CA ARG A 207 9.41 4.47 35.17
C ARG A 207 8.26 4.21 34.26
N MET A 208 7.64 3.04 34.43
CA MET A 208 6.41 2.65 33.72
C MET A 208 5.25 3.57 34.07
N PHE A 209 4.86 4.45 33.13
CA PHE A 209 3.55 5.09 33.12
C PHE A 209 2.73 4.56 31.96
N SER A 210 1.47 4.16 32.22
CA SER A 210 0.56 3.61 31.22
C SER A 210 0.30 4.65 30.09
N PRO A 211 0.42 4.27 28.82
CA PRO A 211 0.16 5.18 27.68
C PRO A 211 -1.26 5.73 27.64
N TYR A 212 -2.22 5.07 28.26
CA TYR A 212 -3.64 5.45 28.27
C TYR A 212 -3.94 6.77 29.03
N ARG A 213 -3.06 7.23 29.91
CA ARG A 213 -3.29 8.48 30.67
C ARG A 213 -2.90 9.76 29.94
N LEU A 214 -2.13 9.67 28.86
CA LEU A 214 -1.71 10.84 28.08
C LEU A 214 -2.69 11.20 26.96
N PHE A 215 -3.45 10.24 26.44
CA PHE A 215 -4.45 10.50 25.41
C PHE A 215 -5.62 11.37 25.90
N THR A 216 -6.09 11.15 27.14
CA THR A 216 -7.16 11.98 27.73
C THR A 216 -6.73 13.43 28.01
N LYS A 217 -5.43 13.69 28.14
CA LYS A 217 -4.94 15.06 28.41
C LYS A 217 -4.66 15.85 27.13
N ALA A 218 -4.35 15.18 26.01
CA ALA A 218 -4.17 15.81 24.71
C ALA A 218 -5.52 16.18 24.06
N GLU A 219 -6.54 15.34 24.20
CA GLU A 219 -7.90 15.64 23.72
C GLU A 219 -8.49 16.85 24.48
N ASN A 220 -8.31 16.92 25.80
CA ASN A 220 -8.77 18.05 26.59
C ASN A 220 -8.02 19.36 26.30
N THR A 221 -6.81 19.31 25.74
CA THR A 221 -6.04 20.54 25.41
C THR A 221 -6.44 21.07 24.02
N LEU A 222 -6.87 20.22 23.10
CA LEU A 222 -7.39 20.63 21.78
C LEU A 222 -8.79 21.25 21.91
N ASP A 223 -9.65 20.73 22.80
CA ASP A 223 -10.96 21.34 23.11
C ASP A 223 -10.83 22.71 23.79
N PHE A 224 -9.77 22.93 24.57
CA PHE A 224 -9.53 24.24 25.25
C PHE A 224 -9.09 25.33 24.27
N ILE A 225 -8.37 24.99 23.22
CA ILE A 225 -7.95 25.94 22.17
C ILE A 225 -9.13 26.29 21.27
N SER A 226 -10.03 25.34 20.99
CA SER A 226 -11.26 25.55 20.20
C SER A 226 -12.28 26.44 20.91
N LEU A 227 -12.33 26.41 22.25
CA LEU A 227 -13.28 27.21 23.05
C LEU A 227 -12.83 28.65 23.29
N HIS A 228 -11.54 28.98 23.16
CA HIS A 228 -11.04 30.35 23.37
C HIS A 228 -11.11 31.23 22.12
N THR A 229 -11.19 30.64 20.92
CA THR A 229 -11.34 31.37 19.64
C THR A 229 -12.80 31.71 19.31
N ALA A 230 -13.78 31.21 20.06
CA ALA A 230 -15.20 31.46 19.84
C ALA A 230 -15.82 32.54 20.73
N ARG A 231 -15.01 33.28 21.52
CA ARG A 231 -15.52 34.29 22.47
C ARG A 231 -15.17 35.76 22.18
N ASP A 232 -14.49 36.02 21.07
CA ASP A 232 -14.21 37.41 20.66
C ASP A 232 -14.75 37.69 19.26
N PHE A 233 -16.09 37.59 19.08
CA PHE A 233 -16.87 38.33 18.08
C PHE A 233 -18.31 38.44 18.58
#